data_0f32473f2eaa3a210cf128c3f1081478
#
_entry.id   0f32473f2eaa3a210cf128c3f1081478
#
_cell.length_a   1.000
_cell.length_b   1.000
_cell.length_c   1.000
_cell.angle_alpha   90.00
_cell.angle_beta   90.00
_cell.angle_gamma   90.00
#
_symmetry.space_group_name_H-M   'P 1'
#
loop_
_entity.id
_entity.type
_entity.pdbx_description
1 polymer ?
#
loop_
_entity_poly.entity_id
_entity_poly.type
_entity_poly.pdbx_seq_one_letter_code
_entity_poly.pdbx_strand_id
1 'polypeptide(L)'
;MKIDILTLFPEMFEATLGGSILGRAQEKGILDIKLTNIRDYSKDKHSKADDYPFGGGAGMLMLAQPIFDCLEAIGVTGGAPEKKPSRHVIYMSPRGRVLDQSRIRELASEQDLVILCGHYEGIDQRCIDYFGMEEISIGDYVLTGGELAAMVLVDSVARLVPGVLSGEDSAMGESIYSGLLEYPQYTKPREFRGMEVPEVLTGGNHKLIELWKYEQSLALTKERRPDLFEEYVQNTAAPDKDHKKILERYLNSDKMKVYASGIKDEKE
;
A
#
# COMPACT_ATOMS: atom_id res chain seq x y z
N MET A 1 7.21 -13.53 9.49
CA MET A 1 5.81 -13.08 9.40
C MET A 1 4.98 -14.13 8.70
N LYS A 2 3.81 -14.48 9.25
CA LYS A 2 2.87 -15.44 8.65
C LYS A 2 1.73 -14.69 7.95
N ILE A 3 1.35 -15.11 6.73
CA ILE A 3 0.26 -14.52 5.96
C ILE A 3 -0.59 -15.65 5.36
N ASP A 4 -1.83 -15.78 5.81
CA ASP A 4 -2.81 -16.69 5.22
C ASP A 4 -3.73 -15.90 4.28
N ILE A 5 -3.81 -16.31 3.01
CA ILE A 5 -4.65 -15.67 1.99
C ILE A 5 -5.76 -16.64 1.60
N LEU A 6 -7.01 -16.21 1.79
CA LEU A 6 -8.21 -16.95 1.43
C LEU A 6 -8.78 -16.37 0.14
N THR A 7 -8.91 -17.19 -0.88
CA THR A 7 -9.31 -16.77 -2.23
C THR A 7 -10.09 -17.89 -2.94
N LEU A 8 -10.79 -17.54 -4.02
CA LEU A 8 -11.36 -18.51 -4.95
C LEU A 8 -10.37 -18.94 -6.07
N PHE A 9 -9.22 -18.22 -6.18
CA PHE A 9 -8.28 -18.34 -7.30
C PHE A 9 -6.82 -18.33 -6.80
N PRO A 10 -6.39 -19.35 -6.02
CA PRO A 10 -5.03 -19.40 -5.47
C PRO A 10 -3.94 -19.35 -6.54
N GLU A 11 -4.20 -19.88 -7.74
CA GLU A 11 -3.27 -19.89 -8.87
C GLU A 11 -2.86 -18.48 -9.34
N MET A 12 -3.67 -17.46 -9.10
CA MET A 12 -3.32 -16.08 -9.45
C MET A 12 -2.10 -15.54 -8.66
N PHE A 13 -1.81 -16.12 -7.51
CA PHE A 13 -0.75 -15.64 -6.62
C PHE A 13 0.62 -16.29 -6.88
N GLU A 14 0.66 -17.47 -7.50
CA GLU A 14 1.89 -18.28 -7.63
C GLU A 14 3.05 -17.50 -8.25
N ALA A 15 2.84 -16.85 -9.38
CA ALA A 15 3.88 -16.09 -10.07
C ALA A 15 4.30 -14.83 -9.31
N THR A 16 3.33 -14.12 -8.71
CA THR A 16 3.57 -12.83 -8.05
C THR A 16 4.26 -13.02 -6.70
N LEU A 17 3.76 -13.93 -5.87
CA LEU A 17 4.30 -14.14 -4.52
C LEU A 17 5.45 -15.13 -4.48
N GLY A 18 5.53 -16.08 -5.44
CA GLY A 18 6.60 -17.08 -5.51
C GLY A 18 7.89 -16.58 -6.17
N GLY A 19 7.89 -15.37 -6.77
CA GLY A 19 9.03 -14.85 -7.53
C GLY A 19 9.82 -13.75 -6.80
N SER A 20 11.00 -13.41 -7.39
CA SER A 20 11.79 -12.24 -7.03
C SER A 20 12.12 -12.12 -5.53
N ILE A 21 11.82 -10.96 -4.93
CA ILE A 21 12.12 -10.64 -3.53
C ILE A 21 11.25 -11.47 -2.58
N LEU A 22 9.95 -11.59 -2.86
CA LEU A 22 9.00 -12.32 -2.02
C LEU A 22 9.28 -13.82 -2.00
N GLY A 23 9.60 -14.43 -3.16
CA GLY A 23 10.01 -15.83 -3.24
C GLY A 23 11.26 -16.11 -2.40
N ARG A 24 12.29 -15.27 -2.53
CA ARG A 24 13.52 -15.40 -1.72
C ARG A 24 13.27 -15.23 -0.22
N ALA A 25 12.35 -14.36 0.17
CA ALA A 25 11.99 -14.17 1.57
C ALA A 25 11.26 -15.38 2.15
N GLN A 26 10.45 -16.07 1.35
CA GLN A 26 9.83 -17.35 1.72
C GLN A 26 10.87 -18.48 1.81
N GLU A 27 11.78 -18.61 0.83
CA GLU A 27 12.89 -19.58 0.87
C GLU A 27 13.76 -19.42 2.13
N LYS A 28 13.96 -18.19 2.60
CA LYS A 28 14.70 -17.89 3.84
C LYS A 28 13.86 -18.07 5.11
N GLY A 29 12.57 -18.40 5.01
CA GLY A 29 11.66 -18.51 6.16
C GLY A 29 11.33 -17.19 6.85
N ILE A 30 11.59 -16.05 6.20
CA ILE A 30 11.22 -14.71 6.72
C ILE A 30 9.73 -14.49 6.56
N LEU A 31 9.17 -14.92 5.42
CA LEU A 31 7.72 -14.93 5.15
C LEU A 31 7.24 -16.38 5.05
N ASP A 32 6.09 -16.66 5.67
CA ASP A 32 5.32 -17.91 5.52
C ASP A 32 3.95 -17.54 4.91
N ILE A 33 3.85 -17.63 3.57
CA ILE A 33 2.61 -17.27 2.85
C ILE A 33 1.89 -18.55 2.47
N LYS A 34 0.63 -18.66 2.92
CA LYS A 34 -0.24 -19.80 2.61
C LYS A 34 -1.48 -19.35 1.84
N LEU A 35 -1.75 -20.04 0.75
CA LEU A 35 -2.93 -19.84 -0.08
C LEU A 35 -3.95 -20.93 0.24
N THR A 36 -5.19 -20.52 0.52
CA THR A 36 -6.29 -21.43 0.81
C THR A 36 -7.45 -21.18 -0.14
N ASN A 37 -7.89 -22.21 -0.86
CA ASN A 37 -9.06 -22.11 -1.71
C ASN A 37 -10.34 -22.23 -0.87
N ILE A 38 -11.13 -21.17 -0.86
CA ILE A 38 -12.39 -21.12 -0.10
C ILE A 38 -13.38 -22.19 -0.58
N ARG A 39 -13.33 -22.57 -1.88
CA ARG A 39 -14.22 -23.60 -2.45
C ARG A 39 -14.04 -24.99 -1.82
N ASP A 40 -12.85 -25.28 -1.29
CA ASP A 40 -12.54 -26.56 -0.65
C ASP A 40 -13.34 -26.78 0.66
N TYR A 41 -13.89 -25.68 1.20
CA TYR A 41 -14.71 -25.67 2.41
C TYR A 41 -16.21 -25.62 2.12
N SER A 42 -16.60 -25.61 0.84
CA SER A 42 -18.04 -25.68 0.47
C SER A 42 -18.62 -27.04 0.81
N LYS A 43 -19.77 -27.05 1.45
CA LYS A 43 -20.58 -28.28 1.72
C LYS A 43 -21.48 -28.66 0.54
N ASP A 44 -21.50 -27.84 -0.50
CA ASP A 44 -22.25 -28.17 -1.72
C ASP A 44 -21.50 -29.20 -2.57
N LYS A 45 -22.21 -30.13 -3.17
CA LYS A 45 -21.66 -31.21 -4.00
C LYS A 45 -20.91 -30.72 -5.26
N HIS A 46 -21.16 -29.49 -5.68
CA HIS A 46 -20.49 -28.83 -6.82
C HIS A 46 -19.51 -27.74 -6.37
N SER A 47 -19.13 -27.73 -5.09
CA SER A 47 -18.23 -26.71 -4.50
C SER A 47 -18.72 -25.29 -4.73
N LYS A 48 -20.05 -25.07 -4.67
CA LYS A 48 -20.67 -23.75 -4.81
C LYS A 48 -20.22 -22.85 -3.66
N ALA A 49 -19.74 -21.65 -3.99
CA ALA A 49 -19.25 -20.67 -3.02
C ALA A 49 -19.99 -19.33 -3.09
N ASP A 50 -21.04 -19.22 -3.90
CA ASP A 50 -21.80 -17.99 -4.17
C ASP A 50 -23.30 -18.26 -4.31
N ASP A 51 -24.13 -17.22 -4.03
CA ASP A 51 -25.57 -17.26 -4.26
C ASP A 51 -26.14 -15.85 -4.45
N TYR A 52 -27.41 -15.77 -4.86
CA TYR A 52 -28.12 -14.51 -5.04
C TYR A 52 -28.31 -13.77 -3.71
N PRO A 53 -28.17 -12.43 -3.69
CA PRO A 53 -28.40 -11.64 -2.47
C PRO A 53 -29.88 -11.65 -2.07
N PHE A 54 -30.16 -11.66 -0.76
CA PHE A 54 -31.49 -11.36 -0.26
C PHE A 54 -31.89 -9.94 -0.65
N GLY A 55 -33.14 -9.76 -1.02
CA GLY A 55 -33.66 -8.46 -1.49
C GLY A 55 -33.55 -8.28 -3.01
N GLY A 56 -32.91 -9.20 -3.72
CA GLY A 56 -32.70 -9.13 -5.16
C GLY A 56 -31.55 -8.19 -5.54
N GLY A 57 -31.33 -8.03 -6.82
CA GLY A 57 -30.22 -7.24 -7.40
C GLY A 57 -29.47 -8.04 -8.45
N ALA A 58 -28.58 -7.37 -9.18
CA ALA A 58 -27.68 -8.00 -10.12
C ALA A 58 -26.49 -8.66 -9.38
N GLY A 59 -25.96 -9.75 -9.94
CA GLY A 59 -24.77 -10.40 -9.40
C GLY A 59 -25.07 -11.40 -8.28
N MET A 60 -24.00 -11.89 -7.67
CA MET A 60 -24.02 -12.89 -6.59
C MET A 60 -23.15 -12.43 -5.43
N LEU A 61 -23.32 -13.03 -4.26
CA LEU A 61 -22.46 -12.83 -3.09
C LEU A 61 -21.77 -14.14 -2.74
N MET A 62 -20.56 -14.05 -2.22
CA MET A 62 -19.90 -15.20 -1.63
C MET A 62 -20.65 -15.66 -0.37
N LEU A 63 -20.90 -16.96 -0.31
CA LEU A 63 -21.63 -17.60 0.80
C LEU A 63 -20.87 -17.51 2.12
N ALA A 64 -21.60 -17.31 3.21
CA ALA A 64 -21.04 -17.28 4.55
C ALA A 64 -20.42 -18.64 4.95
N GLN A 65 -21.09 -19.77 4.66
CA GLN A 65 -20.67 -21.09 5.13
C GLN A 65 -19.22 -21.44 4.74
N PRO A 66 -18.78 -21.39 3.45
CA PRO A 66 -17.41 -21.77 3.12
C PRO A 66 -16.37 -20.78 3.68
N ILE A 67 -16.71 -19.48 3.82
CA ILE A 67 -15.83 -18.49 4.44
C ILE A 67 -15.64 -18.80 5.93
N PHE A 68 -16.71 -19.08 6.68
CA PHE A 68 -16.66 -19.44 8.09
C PHE A 68 -15.81 -20.70 8.32
N ASP A 69 -16.14 -21.78 7.62
CA ASP A 69 -15.44 -23.07 7.78
C ASP A 69 -13.93 -22.93 7.41
N CYS A 70 -13.61 -22.11 6.39
CA CYS A 70 -12.24 -21.83 5.98
C CYS A 70 -11.46 -21.06 7.05
N LEU A 71 -12.05 -19.99 7.62
CA LEU A 71 -11.41 -19.19 8.68
C LEU A 71 -11.21 -20.01 9.94
N GLU A 72 -12.21 -20.78 10.37
CA GLU A 72 -12.11 -21.66 11.53
C GLU A 72 -11.03 -22.74 11.34
N ALA A 73 -10.92 -23.33 10.14
CA ALA A 73 -9.92 -24.36 9.84
C ALA A 73 -8.47 -23.84 9.94
N ILE A 74 -8.23 -22.55 9.66
CA ILE A 74 -6.90 -21.94 9.84
C ILE A 74 -6.70 -21.35 11.24
N GLY A 75 -7.64 -21.60 12.17
CA GLY A 75 -7.55 -21.23 13.58
C GLY A 75 -8.01 -19.80 13.88
N VAL A 76 -8.77 -19.16 13.01
CA VAL A 76 -9.43 -17.88 13.32
C VAL A 76 -10.70 -18.17 14.12
N THR A 77 -10.78 -17.64 15.33
CA THR A 77 -12.01 -17.68 16.12
C THR A 77 -12.63 -16.29 16.15
N GLY A 78 -13.88 -16.20 15.76
CA GLY A 78 -14.70 -15.00 15.89
C GLY A 78 -15.53 -15.04 17.17
N GLY A 79 -16.42 -14.10 17.31
CA GLY A 79 -17.39 -14.01 18.39
C GLY A 79 -18.34 -12.87 18.12
N ALA A 80 -19.35 -12.66 18.96
CA ALA A 80 -20.21 -11.49 18.91
C ALA A 80 -19.38 -10.19 18.93
N PRO A 81 -19.91 -9.02 18.56
CA PRO A 81 -19.16 -7.77 18.34
C PRO A 81 -18.21 -7.35 19.47
N GLU A 82 -18.40 -7.89 20.66
CA GLU A 82 -17.61 -7.60 21.86
C GLU A 82 -16.31 -8.42 21.99
N LYS A 83 -16.13 -9.48 21.20
CA LYS A 83 -14.96 -10.36 21.28
C LYS A 83 -14.07 -10.16 20.06
N LYS A 84 -12.87 -9.59 20.29
CA LYS A 84 -11.85 -9.48 19.22
C LYS A 84 -11.53 -10.86 18.64
N PRO A 85 -11.36 -10.97 17.31
CA PRO A 85 -10.91 -12.20 16.68
C PRO A 85 -9.54 -12.63 17.22
N SER A 86 -9.24 -13.92 17.18
CA SER A 86 -7.94 -14.46 17.62
C SER A 86 -6.77 -14.05 16.70
N ARG A 87 -7.06 -13.69 15.47
CA ARG A 87 -6.10 -13.24 14.45
C ARG A 87 -6.69 -12.05 13.70
N HIS A 88 -5.83 -11.17 13.21
CA HIS A 88 -6.25 -10.02 12.41
C HIS A 88 -6.69 -10.48 11.02
N VAL A 89 -7.96 -10.28 10.70
CA VAL A 89 -8.57 -10.62 9.41
C VAL A 89 -8.82 -9.34 8.61
N ILE A 90 -8.22 -9.26 7.44
CA ILE A 90 -8.37 -8.15 6.51
C ILE A 90 -9.22 -8.63 5.33
N TYR A 91 -10.27 -7.90 5.01
CA TYR A 91 -11.08 -8.10 3.82
C TYR A 91 -10.77 -7.01 2.78
N MET A 92 -10.32 -7.43 1.60
CA MET A 92 -10.06 -6.49 0.49
C MET A 92 -11.38 -6.03 -0.11
N SER A 93 -11.73 -4.77 0.13
CA SER A 93 -13.06 -4.22 -0.19
C SER A 93 -12.95 -2.76 -0.62
N PRO A 94 -13.66 -2.31 -1.68
CA PRO A 94 -13.68 -0.89 -2.06
C PRO A 94 -14.39 0.00 -1.02
N ARG A 95 -15.11 -0.60 -0.07
CA ARG A 95 -15.75 0.13 1.05
C ARG A 95 -14.79 0.43 2.20
N GLY A 96 -13.62 -0.19 2.20
CA GLY A 96 -12.64 -0.07 3.26
C GLY A 96 -11.89 1.27 3.27
N ARG A 97 -11.16 1.51 4.36
CA ARG A 97 -10.20 2.62 4.42
C ARG A 97 -9.15 2.42 3.34
N VAL A 98 -8.80 3.51 2.64
CA VAL A 98 -7.73 3.47 1.63
C VAL A 98 -6.39 3.19 2.31
N LEU A 99 -5.68 2.21 1.80
CA LEU A 99 -4.35 1.79 2.27
C LEU A 99 -3.35 2.91 2.04
N ASP A 100 -2.71 3.33 3.10
CA ASP A 100 -1.63 4.32 3.10
C ASP A 100 -0.35 3.74 3.74
N GLN A 101 0.76 4.46 3.60
CA GLN A 101 2.05 4.03 4.15
C GLN A 101 2.04 3.90 5.67
N SER A 102 1.20 4.66 6.38
CA SER A 102 1.06 4.55 7.83
C SER A 102 0.45 3.20 8.21
N ARG A 103 -0.65 2.82 7.53
CA ARG A 103 -1.31 1.53 7.79
C ARG A 103 -0.42 0.35 7.41
N ILE A 104 0.34 0.46 6.31
CA ILE A 104 1.31 -0.57 5.92
C ILE A 104 2.36 -0.80 7.01
N ARG A 105 2.88 0.28 7.65
CA ARG A 105 3.83 0.16 8.77
C ARG A 105 3.22 -0.56 9.98
N GLU A 106 1.98 -0.25 10.32
CA GLU A 106 1.27 -0.92 11.41
C GLU A 106 1.13 -2.42 11.13
N LEU A 107 0.66 -2.78 9.93
CA LEU A 107 0.51 -4.18 9.52
C LEU A 107 1.84 -4.92 9.45
N ALA A 108 2.92 -4.27 9.01
CA ALA A 108 4.25 -4.87 8.97
C ALA A 108 4.83 -5.17 10.35
N SER A 109 4.32 -4.54 11.42
CA SER A 109 4.69 -4.83 12.80
C SER A 109 4.00 -6.08 13.36
N GLU A 110 2.97 -6.58 12.69
CA GLU A 110 2.26 -7.77 13.10
C GLU A 110 3.00 -9.05 12.72
N GLN A 111 2.82 -10.10 13.51
CA GLN A 111 3.45 -11.40 13.26
C GLN A 111 2.63 -12.29 12.33
N ASP A 112 1.33 -12.01 12.22
CA ASP A 112 0.35 -12.89 11.60
C ASP A 112 -0.81 -12.08 11.01
N LEU A 113 -1.07 -12.24 9.71
CA LEU A 113 -2.19 -11.63 9.00
C LEU A 113 -3.02 -12.69 8.30
N VAL A 114 -4.32 -12.48 8.25
CA VAL A 114 -5.25 -13.24 7.41
C VAL A 114 -5.89 -12.29 6.42
N ILE A 115 -5.81 -12.59 5.12
CA ILE A 115 -6.33 -11.75 4.05
C ILE A 115 -7.42 -12.52 3.32
N LEU A 116 -8.64 -11.97 3.29
CA LEU A 116 -9.76 -12.51 2.54
C LEU A 116 -9.93 -11.72 1.23
N CYS A 117 -9.87 -12.42 0.11
CA CYS A 117 -10.15 -11.88 -1.21
C CYS A 117 -11.64 -12.06 -1.53
N GLY A 118 -12.36 -10.95 -1.67
CA GLY A 118 -13.74 -10.98 -2.14
C GLY A 118 -13.84 -11.17 -3.64
N HIS A 119 -14.96 -11.66 -4.06
CA HIS A 119 -15.32 -11.79 -5.48
C HIS A 119 -16.80 -11.47 -5.69
N TYR A 120 -17.26 -11.39 -6.94
CA TYR A 120 -18.64 -11.03 -7.27
C TYR A 120 -19.02 -9.65 -6.77
N GLU A 121 -20.23 -9.50 -6.16
CA GLU A 121 -20.69 -8.25 -5.53
C GLU A 121 -20.20 -8.10 -4.07
N GLY A 122 -19.38 -9.03 -3.60
CA GLY A 122 -18.83 -9.04 -2.24
C GLY A 122 -19.12 -10.32 -1.48
N ILE A 123 -19.07 -10.25 -0.16
CA ILE A 123 -19.28 -11.38 0.75
C ILE A 123 -20.49 -11.14 1.65
N ASP A 124 -21.03 -12.22 2.22
CA ASP A 124 -22.09 -12.12 3.22
C ASP A 124 -21.62 -11.28 4.43
N GLN A 125 -22.38 -10.24 4.76
CA GLN A 125 -22.04 -9.29 5.83
C GLN A 125 -21.79 -9.95 7.18
N ARG A 126 -22.46 -11.08 7.47
CA ARG A 126 -22.27 -11.84 8.72
C ARG A 126 -20.85 -12.32 8.92
N CYS A 127 -20.08 -12.54 7.84
CA CYS A 127 -18.66 -12.88 7.92
C CYS A 127 -17.85 -11.71 8.49
N ILE A 128 -18.09 -10.50 7.97
CA ILE A 128 -17.40 -9.28 8.39
C ILE A 128 -17.68 -9.02 9.87
N ASP A 129 -18.96 -9.05 10.24
CA ASP A 129 -19.41 -8.73 11.61
C ASP A 129 -18.91 -9.76 12.63
N TYR A 130 -19.00 -11.06 12.31
CA TYR A 130 -18.65 -12.14 13.25
C TYR A 130 -17.14 -12.23 13.49
N PHE A 131 -16.32 -12.07 12.45
CA PHE A 131 -14.87 -12.13 12.56
C PHE A 131 -14.23 -10.76 12.80
N GLY A 132 -15.01 -9.67 12.89
CA GLY A 132 -14.51 -8.32 13.10
C GLY A 132 -13.47 -7.93 12.05
N MET A 133 -13.75 -8.21 10.77
CA MET A 133 -12.80 -7.99 9.68
C MET A 133 -12.55 -6.50 9.47
N GLU A 134 -11.28 -6.13 9.27
CA GLU A 134 -10.91 -4.82 8.78
C GLU A 134 -11.11 -4.78 7.26
N GLU A 135 -11.92 -3.85 6.77
CA GLU A 135 -12.06 -3.61 5.33
C GLU A 135 -10.96 -2.64 4.87
N ILE A 136 -10.15 -3.06 3.87
CA ILE A 136 -9.09 -2.23 3.28
C ILE A 136 -9.32 -2.09 1.77
N SER A 137 -9.28 -0.84 1.29
CA SER A 137 -9.30 -0.47 -0.13
C SER A 137 -7.89 -0.11 -0.62
N ILE A 138 -7.58 -0.34 -1.88
CA ILE A 138 -6.34 0.14 -2.52
C ILE A 138 -6.56 1.39 -3.40
N GLY A 139 -7.75 1.98 -3.36
CA GLY A 139 -8.09 3.21 -4.10
C GLY A 139 -9.56 3.24 -4.55
N ASP A 140 -9.96 4.37 -5.10
CA ASP A 140 -11.35 4.66 -5.51
C ASP A 140 -11.66 4.09 -6.91
N TYR A 141 -11.48 2.79 -7.06
CA TYR A 141 -11.83 2.04 -8.29
C TYR A 141 -12.20 0.60 -7.95
N VAL A 142 -12.96 -0.03 -8.83
CA VAL A 142 -13.44 -1.40 -8.63
C VAL A 142 -12.64 -2.37 -9.48
N LEU A 143 -12.25 -3.49 -8.88
CA LEU A 143 -11.60 -4.63 -9.55
C LEU A 143 -12.59 -5.79 -9.68
N THR A 144 -12.23 -6.80 -10.48
CA THR A 144 -13.05 -8.02 -10.66
C THR A 144 -13.04 -8.93 -9.43
N GLY A 145 -12.05 -8.77 -8.52
CA GLY A 145 -11.89 -9.53 -7.28
C GLY A 145 -10.84 -8.91 -6.38
N GLY A 146 -10.71 -9.41 -5.17
CA GLY A 146 -9.77 -8.93 -4.16
C GLY A 146 -8.34 -9.40 -4.34
N GLU A 147 -8.05 -10.31 -5.28
CA GLU A 147 -6.75 -10.96 -5.43
C GLU A 147 -5.63 -9.97 -5.74
N LEU A 148 -5.82 -9.08 -6.71
CA LEU A 148 -4.83 -8.05 -7.05
C LEU A 148 -4.60 -7.09 -5.89
N ALA A 149 -5.66 -6.70 -5.19
CA ALA A 149 -5.57 -5.84 -4.02
C ALA A 149 -4.79 -6.53 -2.88
N ALA A 150 -5.02 -7.81 -2.66
CA ALA A 150 -4.27 -8.61 -1.70
C ALA A 150 -2.79 -8.72 -2.06
N MET A 151 -2.45 -8.88 -3.35
CA MET A 151 -1.05 -8.89 -3.81
C MET A 151 -0.36 -7.56 -3.53
N VAL A 152 -1.03 -6.42 -3.79
CA VAL A 152 -0.52 -5.07 -3.46
C VAL A 152 -0.27 -4.93 -1.96
N LEU A 153 -1.22 -5.37 -1.13
CA LEU A 153 -1.09 -5.34 0.33
C LEU A 153 0.09 -6.18 0.80
N VAL A 154 0.20 -7.43 0.33
CA VAL A 154 1.29 -8.35 0.72
C VAL A 154 2.65 -7.80 0.31
N ASP A 155 2.81 -7.32 -0.93
CA ASP A 155 4.08 -6.74 -1.39
C ASP A 155 4.48 -5.53 -0.56
N SER A 156 3.53 -4.62 -0.34
CA SER A 156 3.77 -3.38 0.42
C SER A 156 4.16 -3.65 1.88
N VAL A 157 3.50 -4.60 2.54
CA VAL A 157 3.81 -5.00 3.93
C VAL A 157 5.14 -5.75 3.99
N ALA A 158 5.35 -6.71 3.09
CA ALA A 158 6.56 -7.55 3.08
C ALA A 158 7.85 -6.73 2.93
N ARG A 159 7.83 -5.65 2.15
CA ARG A 159 8.99 -4.74 1.99
C ARG A 159 9.50 -4.17 3.30
N LEU A 160 8.62 -4.03 4.30
CA LEU A 160 8.96 -3.48 5.63
C LEU A 160 9.34 -4.55 6.65
N VAL A 161 9.18 -5.83 6.32
CA VAL A 161 9.59 -6.92 7.19
C VAL A 161 11.12 -7.03 7.19
N PRO A 162 11.81 -6.99 8.36
CA PRO A 162 13.25 -7.07 8.42
C PRO A 162 13.82 -8.29 7.68
N GLY A 163 14.84 -8.08 6.86
CA GLY A 163 15.52 -9.11 6.10
C GLY A 163 14.89 -9.48 4.75
N VAL A 164 13.74 -8.92 4.38
CA VAL A 164 13.13 -9.09 3.04
C VAL A 164 13.92 -8.31 1.99
N LEU A 165 14.20 -7.04 2.24
CA LEU A 165 15.11 -6.23 1.41
C LEU A 165 16.55 -6.36 1.90
N SER A 166 17.52 -6.23 0.98
CA SER A 166 18.95 -6.41 1.26
C SER A 166 19.64 -5.22 1.94
N GLY A 167 18.92 -4.12 2.24
CA GLY A 167 19.43 -2.94 2.94
C GLY A 167 18.35 -2.36 3.84
N GLU A 168 18.63 -2.23 5.14
CA GLU A 168 17.69 -1.62 6.09
C GLU A 168 17.37 -0.16 5.75
N ASP A 169 18.32 0.57 5.15
CA ASP A 169 18.15 1.96 4.72
C ASP A 169 17.39 2.09 3.38
N SER A 170 17.25 1.00 2.62
CA SER A 170 16.67 1.04 1.27
C SER A 170 15.18 1.42 1.28
N ALA A 171 14.42 0.96 2.27
CA ALA A 171 13.00 1.27 2.37
C ALA A 171 12.73 2.66 2.96
N MET A 172 13.61 3.16 3.84
CA MET A 172 13.39 4.43 4.55
C MET A 172 13.62 5.68 3.69
N GLY A 173 14.39 5.57 2.61
CA GLY A 173 14.71 6.68 1.69
C GLY A 173 13.81 6.78 0.47
N GLU A 174 12.86 5.86 0.29
CA GLU A 174 11.99 5.80 -0.88
C GLU A 174 10.86 6.83 -0.85
N SER A 175 10.23 7.05 -2.03
CA SER A 175 9.08 7.95 -2.21
C SER A 175 7.99 7.73 -1.16
N ILE A 176 7.41 8.82 -0.68
CA ILE A 176 6.31 8.85 0.30
C ILE A 176 6.76 8.44 1.72
N TYR A 177 7.78 7.60 1.86
CA TYR A 177 8.25 7.14 3.16
C TYR A 177 8.81 8.29 4.02
N SER A 178 9.52 9.23 3.38
CA SER A 178 10.03 10.46 3.98
C SER A 178 9.01 11.61 4.02
N GLY A 179 7.80 11.40 3.49
CA GLY A 179 6.78 12.43 3.28
C GLY A 179 6.94 13.20 1.97
N LEU A 180 7.99 12.93 1.19
CA LEU A 180 8.24 13.54 -0.13
C LEU A 180 8.29 12.47 -1.22
N LEU A 181 8.01 12.86 -2.46
CA LEU A 181 8.33 12.04 -3.62
C LEU A 181 9.84 11.98 -3.82
N GLU A 182 10.33 10.86 -4.29
CA GLU A 182 11.75 10.66 -4.57
C GLU A 182 12.21 11.56 -5.73
N TYR A 183 13.45 12.05 -5.64
CA TYR A 183 14.10 12.86 -6.66
C TYR A 183 14.34 12.06 -7.94
N PRO A 184 14.53 12.74 -9.11
CA PRO A 184 14.87 12.07 -10.38
C PRO A 184 16.21 11.33 -10.29
N GLN A 185 16.23 10.09 -10.70
CA GLN A 185 17.42 9.24 -10.68
C GLN A 185 17.97 9.05 -12.09
N TYR A 186 19.30 8.91 -12.19
CA TYR A 186 20.02 8.77 -13.43
C TYR A 186 20.97 7.58 -13.37
N THR A 187 21.18 6.91 -14.51
CA THR A 187 22.13 5.82 -14.68
C THR A 187 23.10 6.09 -15.83
N LYS A 188 24.10 5.25 -16.01
CA LYS A 188 25.05 5.31 -17.13
C LYS A 188 24.36 5.03 -18.47
N PRO A 189 24.82 5.65 -19.56
CA PRO A 189 25.96 6.59 -19.68
C PRO A 189 25.63 8.01 -19.18
N ARG A 190 26.66 8.87 -18.97
CA ARG A 190 26.49 10.27 -18.52
C ARG A 190 25.66 11.13 -19.49
N GLU A 191 25.79 10.86 -20.80
CA GLU A 191 24.98 11.46 -21.85
C GLU A 191 24.23 10.37 -22.60
N PHE A 192 22.95 10.57 -22.83
CA PHE A 192 22.15 9.68 -23.66
C PHE A 192 21.22 10.50 -24.58
N ARG A 193 21.42 10.42 -25.89
CA ARG A 193 20.64 11.11 -26.91
C ARG A 193 20.59 12.64 -26.73
N GLY A 194 21.73 13.24 -26.37
CA GLY A 194 21.84 14.68 -26.13
C GLY A 194 21.33 15.16 -24.76
N MET A 195 20.88 14.25 -23.91
CA MET A 195 20.45 14.52 -22.54
C MET A 195 21.57 14.15 -21.55
N GLU A 196 22.00 15.10 -20.75
CA GLU A 196 23.08 14.90 -19.77
C GLU A 196 22.56 14.67 -18.37
N VAL A 197 23.29 13.86 -17.60
CA VAL A 197 23.11 13.76 -16.14
C VAL A 197 23.52 15.10 -15.50
N PRO A 198 22.73 15.63 -14.54
CA PRO A 198 23.09 16.86 -13.83
C PRO A 198 24.51 16.81 -13.26
N GLU A 199 25.29 17.87 -13.50
CA GLU A 199 26.71 17.93 -13.14
C GLU A 199 26.97 17.70 -11.64
N VAL A 200 26.07 18.19 -10.78
CA VAL A 200 26.12 17.99 -9.34
C VAL A 200 26.21 16.52 -8.94
N LEU A 201 25.53 15.62 -9.67
CA LEU A 201 25.53 14.17 -9.39
C LEU A 201 26.86 13.50 -9.79
N THR A 202 27.65 14.12 -10.62
CA THR A 202 28.93 13.57 -11.12
C THR A 202 30.15 14.22 -10.46
N GLY A 203 29.95 15.28 -9.68
CA GLY A 203 31.03 16.08 -9.08
C GLY A 203 31.65 15.52 -7.79
N GLY A 204 31.13 14.42 -7.24
CA GLY A 204 31.67 13.76 -6.04
C GLY A 204 31.46 14.51 -4.71
N ASN A 205 30.82 15.66 -4.72
CA ASN A 205 30.52 16.40 -3.48
C ASN A 205 29.21 15.90 -2.87
N HIS A 206 29.31 14.98 -1.92
CA HIS A 206 28.16 14.35 -1.27
C HIS A 206 27.18 15.35 -0.66
N LYS A 207 27.67 16.44 -0.05
CA LYS A 207 26.79 17.46 0.55
C LYS A 207 25.95 18.17 -0.53
N LEU A 208 26.55 18.55 -1.65
CA LEU A 208 25.80 19.19 -2.76
C LEU A 208 24.83 18.22 -3.40
N ILE A 209 25.18 16.94 -3.50
CA ILE A 209 24.30 15.89 -4.02
C ILE A 209 23.07 15.74 -3.11
N GLU A 210 23.24 15.66 -1.80
CA GLU A 210 22.10 15.52 -0.84
C GLU A 210 21.20 16.75 -0.87
N LEU A 211 21.73 17.95 -0.91
CA LEU A 211 20.93 19.17 -1.03
C LEU A 211 20.17 19.23 -2.36
N TRP A 212 20.80 18.81 -3.45
CA TRP A 212 20.14 18.72 -4.76
C TRP A 212 19.00 17.70 -4.75
N LYS A 213 19.21 16.50 -4.21
CA LYS A 213 18.19 15.47 -4.07
C LYS A 213 16.98 16.00 -3.30
N TYR A 214 17.23 16.63 -2.14
CA TYR A 214 16.19 17.22 -1.32
C TYR A 214 15.40 18.32 -2.09
N GLU A 215 16.09 19.20 -2.79
CA GLU A 215 15.48 20.25 -3.60
C GLU A 215 14.59 19.67 -4.71
N GLN A 216 15.07 18.63 -5.42
CA GLN A 216 14.28 17.94 -6.45
C GLN A 216 13.06 17.23 -5.87
N SER A 217 13.20 16.59 -4.73
CA SER A 217 12.07 15.95 -4.02
C SER A 217 11.00 16.96 -3.63
N LEU A 218 11.38 18.12 -3.07
CA LEU A 218 10.45 19.19 -2.74
C LEU A 218 9.73 19.73 -4.00
N ALA A 219 10.49 20.00 -5.07
CA ALA A 219 9.94 20.50 -6.32
C ALA A 219 8.91 19.54 -6.92
N LEU A 220 9.29 18.26 -7.01
CA LEU A 220 8.44 17.22 -7.58
C LEU A 220 7.20 16.97 -6.74
N THR A 221 7.33 16.95 -5.42
CA THR A 221 6.21 16.75 -4.51
C THR A 221 5.23 17.91 -4.60
N LYS A 222 5.73 19.14 -4.58
CA LYS A 222 4.88 20.34 -4.70
C LYS A 222 4.11 20.38 -6.02
N GLU A 223 4.73 19.95 -7.13
CA GLU A 223 4.11 19.92 -8.45
C GLU A 223 3.06 18.82 -8.58
N ARG A 224 3.39 17.59 -8.15
CA ARG A 224 2.58 16.40 -8.44
C ARG A 224 1.67 15.97 -7.31
N ARG A 225 2.05 16.25 -6.08
CA ARG A 225 1.32 15.88 -4.85
C ARG A 225 1.34 17.04 -3.86
N PRO A 226 0.63 18.15 -4.18
CA PRO A 226 0.56 19.31 -3.30
C PRO A 226 -0.01 18.97 -1.91
N ASP A 227 -0.87 17.99 -1.82
CA ASP A 227 -1.39 17.42 -0.58
C ASP A 227 -0.27 16.89 0.34
N LEU A 228 0.63 16.06 -0.19
CA LEU A 228 1.80 15.56 0.55
C LEU A 228 2.79 16.67 0.89
N PHE A 229 2.96 17.65 0.00
CA PHE A 229 3.84 18.80 0.27
C PHE A 229 3.32 19.63 1.46
N GLU A 230 2.03 19.91 1.52
CA GLU A 230 1.40 20.62 2.63
C GLU A 230 1.54 19.83 3.94
N GLU A 231 1.28 18.52 3.90
CA GLU A 231 1.45 17.64 5.05
C GLU A 231 2.92 17.61 5.54
N TYR A 232 3.88 17.50 4.61
CA TYR A 232 5.31 17.53 4.92
C TYR A 232 5.71 18.83 5.63
N VAL A 233 5.27 19.97 5.12
CA VAL A 233 5.58 21.29 5.68
C VAL A 233 5.01 21.46 7.10
N GLN A 234 3.84 20.90 7.38
CA GLN A 234 3.20 20.99 8.69
C GLN A 234 3.83 20.06 9.73
N ASN A 235 4.24 18.87 9.31
CA ASN A 235 4.62 17.81 10.24
C ASN A 235 6.12 17.53 10.32
N THR A 236 6.94 18.08 9.40
CA THR A 236 8.36 17.74 9.31
C THR A 236 9.24 18.97 9.50
N ALA A 237 10.19 18.88 10.43
CA ALA A 237 11.26 19.87 10.55
C ALA A 237 12.34 19.59 9.50
N ALA A 238 12.84 20.65 8.85
CA ALA A 238 13.97 20.50 7.93
C ALA A 238 15.19 19.92 8.68
N PRO A 239 15.94 18.97 8.08
CA PRO A 239 17.02 18.25 8.74
C PRO A 239 18.12 19.17 9.30
N ASP A 240 18.47 20.22 8.56
CA ASP A 240 19.48 21.20 8.97
C ASP A 240 19.21 22.60 8.39
N LYS A 241 20.13 23.53 8.65
CA LYS A 241 20.05 24.94 8.21
C LYS A 241 20.04 25.10 6.68
N ASP A 242 20.76 24.24 5.96
CA ASP A 242 20.83 24.33 4.48
C ASP A 242 19.54 23.79 3.84
N HIS A 243 19.00 22.68 4.34
CA HIS A 243 17.69 22.16 3.96
C HIS A 243 16.57 23.16 4.29
N LYS A 244 16.64 23.81 5.45
CA LYS A 244 15.68 24.84 5.85
C LYS A 244 15.63 26.01 4.86
N LYS A 245 16.78 26.49 4.40
CA LYS A 245 16.84 27.56 3.39
C LYS A 245 16.21 27.14 2.05
N ILE A 246 16.40 25.88 1.66
CA ILE A 246 15.77 25.36 0.46
C ILE A 246 14.25 25.34 0.63
N LEU A 247 13.74 24.77 1.73
CA LEU A 247 12.31 24.71 2.02
C LEU A 247 11.66 26.11 2.05
N GLU A 248 12.31 27.09 2.71
CA GLU A 248 11.82 28.48 2.78
C GLU A 248 11.67 29.13 1.40
N ARG A 249 12.53 28.78 0.42
CA ARG A 249 12.38 29.26 -0.98
C ARG A 249 11.10 28.77 -1.62
N TYR A 250 10.73 27.51 -1.39
CA TYR A 250 9.50 26.91 -1.93
C TYR A 250 8.25 27.48 -1.27
N LEU A 251 8.27 27.75 0.03
CA LEU A 251 7.17 28.38 0.78
C LEU A 251 6.94 29.83 0.34
N ASN A 252 8.01 30.59 0.12
CA ASN A 252 7.92 32.00 -0.27
C ASN A 252 7.50 32.19 -1.73
N SER A 253 7.77 31.21 -2.60
CA SER A 253 7.37 31.28 -4.01
C SER A 253 5.84 31.32 -4.20
N ASP A 254 5.08 30.74 -3.30
CA ASP A 254 3.59 30.77 -3.34
C ASP A 254 3.04 32.10 -2.84
N LYS A 255 3.67 32.70 -1.82
CA LYS A 255 3.30 34.05 -1.37
C LYS A 255 3.48 35.07 -2.49
N MET A 256 4.54 34.98 -3.29
CA MET A 256 4.73 35.86 -4.43
C MET A 256 3.73 35.65 -5.56
N LYS A 257 3.26 34.42 -5.81
CA LYS A 257 2.22 34.14 -6.81
C LYS A 257 0.86 34.71 -6.40
N VAL A 258 0.50 34.62 -5.12
CA VAL A 258 -0.74 35.19 -4.56
C VAL A 258 -0.70 36.72 -4.65
N TYR A 259 0.45 37.37 -4.33
CA TYR A 259 0.61 38.81 -4.51
C TYR A 259 0.55 39.25 -5.96
N ALA A 260 1.12 38.47 -6.88
CA ALA A 260 1.12 38.79 -8.32
C ALA A 260 -0.28 38.60 -8.96
N SER A 261 -1.10 37.69 -8.45
CA SER A 261 -2.50 37.54 -8.90
C SER A 261 -3.44 38.58 -8.29
N GLY A 262 -3.20 39.03 -7.06
CA GLY A 262 -4.01 40.09 -6.40
C GLY A 262 -3.77 41.48 -6.95
N ILE A 263 -2.68 41.73 -7.68
CA ILE A 263 -2.40 43.04 -8.29
C ILE A 263 -3.11 43.24 -9.66
N LYS A 264 -3.69 42.20 -10.24
CA LYS A 264 -4.39 42.27 -11.54
C LYS A 264 -5.85 42.65 -11.44
N ASP A 265 -6.48 42.60 -10.28
CA ASP A 265 -7.91 42.88 -10.10
C ASP A 265 -8.23 44.34 -9.64
N GLU A 266 -7.23 45.22 -9.50
CA GLU A 266 -7.46 46.65 -9.16
C GLU A 266 -7.27 47.63 -10.32
N LYS A 267 -7.27 47.14 -11.57
CA LYS A 267 -7.24 48.03 -12.75
C LYS A 267 -8.21 47.54 -13.83
N GLU A 268 -9.51 47.66 -13.57
CA GLU A 268 -10.58 47.89 -14.55
C GLU A 268 -11.70 48.77 -13.93
#